data_3ca6f2e085f5e699dcd3495ab0f319a0
#
_entry.id   3ca6f2e085f5e699dcd3495ab0f319a0
#
_cell.length_a   1.000
_cell.length_b   1.000
_cell.length_c   1.000
_cell.angle_alpha   90.00
_cell.angle_beta   90.00
_cell.angle_gamma   90.00
#
_symmetry.space_group_name_H-M   'P 1'
#
loop_
_entity.id
_entity.type
_entity.pdbx_description
1 polymer ?
#
loop_
_entity_poly.entity_id
_entity_poly.type
_entity_poly.pdbx_seq_one_letter_code
_entity_poly.pdbx_strand_id
1 'polypeptide(L)'
;KEGVKIGDYLTQNNIPIISSEVLNLSSSPDIILILNLIRFHIDSSDFNKINLCKSFYELNFINQPKEDFLIDILEKSFDDIKKYITIDDFNIDLKHLNRVSMYEALEYIIDEFKIMKDGNAYIQFFLDFAHEYTNKFQTGLNEFVEYFEEKKEKLNIINPQGVDAIEIITIHKSKGLEFPVVIYPYADINIYGDLNPKTWINIDDISDVGFKKSLINVNKDLEKIDKELFSKY
;
A
#
# COMPACT_ATOMS: atom_id res chain seq x y z
N LYS A 1 -0.80 10.29 0.94
CA LYS A 1 -2.27 10.01 1.03
C LYS A 1 -3.08 10.78 -0.03
N GLU A 2 -2.78 12.04 -0.32
CA GLU A 2 -3.51 12.84 -1.32
C GLU A 2 -3.10 12.47 -2.74
N GLY A 3 -1.82 12.27 -3.01
CA GLY A 3 -1.32 11.83 -4.31
C GLY A 3 -1.94 10.49 -4.78
N VAL A 4 -2.19 9.56 -3.85
CA VAL A 4 -2.86 8.29 -4.17
C VAL A 4 -4.28 8.53 -4.69
N LYS A 5 -5.07 9.37 -4.02
CA LYS A 5 -6.43 9.71 -4.44
C LYS A 5 -6.47 10.34 -5.85
N ILE A 6 -5.48 11.19 -6.15
CA ILE A 6 -5.35 11.80 -7.47
C ILE A 6 -5.00 10.72 -8.50
N GLY A 7 -4.06 9.85 -8.17
CA GLY A 7 -3.66 8.74 -9.02
C GLY A 7 -4.82 7.81 -9.35
N ASP A 8 -5.57 7.39 -8.33
CA ASP A 8 -6.76 6.54 -8.48
C ASP A 8 -7.81 7.20 -9.38
N TYR A 9 -8.08 8.50 -9.17
CA TYR A 9 -9.03 9.25 -9.98
C TYR A 9 -8.61 9.33 -11.45
N LEU A 10 -7.34 9.62 -11.72
CA LEU A 10 -6.80 9.71 -13.08
C LEU A 10 -6.85 8.35 -13.77
N THR A 11 -6.47 7.28 -13.06
CA THR A 11 -6.49 5.91 -13.59
C THR A 11 -7.92 5.46 -13.91
N GLN A 12 -8.91 5.75 -13.04
CA GLN A 12 -10.31 5.46 -13.31
C GLN A 12 -10.86 6.18 -14.55
N ASN A 13 -10.27 7.31 -14.91
CA ASN A 13 -10.62 8.07 -16.12
C ASN A 13 -9.73 7.72 -17.33
N ASN A 14 -8.99 6.61 -17.29
CA ASN A 14 -8.07 6.15 -18.33
C ASN A 14 -6.99 7.19 -18.69
N ILE A 15 -6.58 8.03 -17.76
CA ILE A 15 -5.48 8.97 -17.93
C ILE A 15 -4.19 8.31 -17.42
N PRO A 16 -3.20 8.08 -18.28
CA PRO A 16 -1.95 7.45 -17.86
C PRO A 16 -1.21 8.33 -16.85
N ILE A 17 -0.70 7.70 -15.79
CA ILE A 17 0.07 8.38 -14.76
C ILE A 17 1.45 7.76 -14.57
N ILE A 18 2.40 8.59 -14.18
CA ILE A 18 3.74 8.19 -13.73
C ILE A 18 3.92 8.70 -12.30
N SER A 19 4.29 7.83 -11.38
CA SER A 19 4.63 8.25 -10.02
C SER A 19 5.47 7.20 -9.29
N SER A 20 6.57 7.64 -8.74
CA SER A 20 7.42 6.80 -7.90
C SER A 20 6.88 6.56 -6.48
N GLU A 21 5.77 7.20 -6.10
CA GLU A 21 5.17 7.08 -4.76
C GLU A 21 3.75 6.50 -4.79
N VAL A 22 3.07 6.64 -5.92
CA VAL A 22 1.68 6.17 -6.09
C VAL A 22 1.66 4.76 -6.66
N LEU A 23 2.64 4.40 -7.48
CA LEU A 23 2.72 3.11 -8.17
C LEU A 23 3.63 2.11 -7.41
N ASN A 24 3.41 1.97 -6.11
CA ASN A 24 4.11 0.94 -5.34
C ASN A 24 3.42 -0.42 -5.51
N LEU A 25 4.20 -1.48 -5.75
CA LEU A 25 3.67 -2.84 -5.93
C LEU A 25 2.79 -3.29 -4.76
N SER A 26 3.15 -2.91 -3.54
CA SER A 26 2.39 -3.30 -2.33
C SER A 26 1.03 -2.61 -2.20
N SER A 27 0.73 -1.60 -3.05
CA SER A 27 -0.57 -0.94 -3.07
C SER A 27 -1.56 -1.56 -4.05
N SER A 28 -1.12 -2.45 -4.93
CA SER A 28 -1.99 -3.12 -5.90
C SER A 28 -2.89 -4.15 -5.22
N PRO A 29 -4.23 -4.05 -5.37
CA PRO A 29 -5.16 -5.04 -4.84
C PRO A 29 -4.90 -6.45 -5.35
N ASP A 30 -4.47 -6.59 -6.62
CA ASP A 30 -4.14 -7.87 -7.25
C ASP A 30 -2.95 -8.54 -6.57
N ILE A 31 -1.88 -7.76 -6.29
CA ILE A 31 -0.69 -8.27 -5.61
C ILE A 31 -1.02 -8.62 -4.16
N ILE A 32 -1.82 -7.79 -3.48
CA ILE A 32 -2.29 -8.06 -2.12
C ILE A 32 -3.08 -9.37 -2.07
N LEU A 33 -3.93 -9.63 -3.07
CA LEU A 33 -4.65 -10.90 -3.18
C LEU A 33 -3.68 -12.08 -3.31
N ILE A 34 -2.72 -12.02 -4.22
CA ILE A 34 -1.73 -13.09 -4.44
C ILE A 34 -0.98 -13.39 -3.14
N LEU A 35 -0.47 -12.36 -2.47
CA LEU A 35 0.26 -12.50 -1.22
C LEU A 35 -0.62 -13.06 -0.09
N ASN A 36 -1.87 -12.62 0.03
CA ASN A 36 -2.79 -13.12 1.03
C ASN A 36 -3.19 -14.59 0.78
N LEU A 37 -3.31 -15.00 -0.48
CA LEU A 37 -3.54 -16.40 -0.83
C LEU A 37 -2.33 -17.27 -0.43
N ILE A 38 -1.12 -16.82 -0.71
CA ILE A 38 0.10 -17.53 -0.33
C ILE A 38 0.21 -17.62 1.19
N ARG A 39 -0.03 -16.53 1.92
CA ARG A 39 -0.04 -16.56 3.40
C ARG A 39 -1.06 -17.53 3.95
N PHE A 40 -2.26 -17.54 3.40
CA PHE A 40 -3.30 -18.50 3.78
C PHE A 40 -2.91 -19.95 3.44
N HIS A 41 -2.22 -20.16 2.32
CA HIS A 41 -1.71 -21.48 1.96
C HIS A 41 -0.64 -21.98 2.94
N ILE A 42 0.25 -21.10 3.41
CA ILE A 42 1.32 -21.41 4.38
C ILE A 42 0.75 -21.63 5.77
N ASP A 43 -0.11 -20.73 6.21
CA ASP A 43 -0.78 -20.73 7.51
C ASP A 43 -2.27 -20.42 7.34
N SER A 44 -3.10 -21.45 7.45
CA SER A 44 -4.55 -21.37 7.30
C SER A 44 -5.28 -20.83 8.55
N SER A 45 -4.63 -19.96 9.33
CA SER A 45 -5.23 -19.28 10.48
C SER A 45 -6.42 -18.40 10.06
N ASP A 46 -7.32 -18.14 11.00
CA ASP A 46 -8.47 -17.27 10.77
C ASP A 46 -8.06 -15.86 10.34
N PHE A 47 -6.93 -15.37 10.83
CA PHE A 47 -6.38 -14.07 10.44
C PHE A 47 -6.06 -14.02 8.94
N ASN A 48 -5.34 -15.01 8.42
CA ASN A 48 -4.98 -15.10 7.00
C ASN A 48 -6.21 -15.37 6.14
N LYS A 49 -7.15 -16.19 6.61
CA LYS A 49 -8.44 -16.44 5.96
C LYS A 49 -9.23 -15.13 5.78
N ILE A 50 -9.37 -14.34 6.83
CA ILE A 50 -10.09 -13.06 6.79
C ILE A 50 -9.42 -12.08 5.82
N ASN A 51 -8.07 -11.98 5.83
CA ASN A 51 -7.36 -11.09 4.92
C ASN A 51 -7.52 -11.50 3.46
N LEU A 52 -7.47 -12.80 3.17
CA LEU A 52 -7.74 -13.32 1.83
C LEU A 52 -9.16 -12.98 1.37
N CYS A 53 -10.17 -13.21 2.22
CA CYS A 53 -11.56 -12.90 1.92
C CYS A 53 -11.82 -11.40 1.73
N LYS A 54 -11.11 -10.54 2.47
CA LYS A 54 -11.14 -9.08 2.23
C LYS A 54 -10.62 -8.75 0.83
N SER A 55 -9.54 -9.39 0.38
CA SER A 55 -9.00 -9.17 -0.97
C SER A 55 -10.00 -9.60 -2.06
N PHE A 56 -10.70 -10.72 -1.87
CA PHE A 56 -11.78 -11.11 -2.79
C PHE A 56 -12.87 -10.04 -2.89
N TYR A 57 -13.17 -9.41 -1.76
CA TYR A 57 -14.19 -8.36 -1.71
C TYR A 57 -13.72 -7.07 -2.41
N GLU A 58 -12.48 -6.66 -2.18
CA GLU A 58 -11.90 -5.45 -2.79
C GLU A 58 -11.82 -5.57 -4.31
N LEU A 59 -11.62 -6.78 -4.83
CA LEU A 59 -11.60 -7.06 -6.27
C LEU A 59 -12.98 -7.41 -6.87
N ASN A 60 -14.05 -7.24 -6.09
CA ASN A 60 -15.43 -7.54 -6.50
C ASN A 60 -15.64 -8.98 -6.97
N PHE A 61 -14.90 -9.94 -6.42
CA PHE A 61 -15.11 -11.36 -6.70
C PHE A 61 -16.26 -11.98 -5.91
N ILE A 62 -16.90 -11.21 -5.03
CA ILE A 62 -17.98 -11.66 -4.16
C ILE A 62 -19.13 -10.66 -4.21
N ASN A 63 -20.36 -11.16 -4.47
CA ASN A 63 -21.58 -10.38 -4.64
C ASN A 63 -22.48 -10.33 -3.38
N GLN A 64 -21.97 -10.74 -2.21
CA GLN A 64 -22.74 -10.70 -0.95
C GLN A 64 -22.42 -9.46 -0.11
N PRO A 65 -23.28 -9.02 0.83
CA PRO A 65 -22.93 -7.99 1.80
C PRO A 65 -21.70 -8.38 2.61
N LYS A 66 -20.78 -7.44 2.79
CA LYS A 66 -19.44 -7.70 3.37
C LYS A 66 -19.51 -8.26 4.79
N GLU A 67 -20.40 -7.71 5.62
CA GLU A 67 -20.54 -8.08 7.03
C GLU A 67 -21.04 -9.51 7.17
N ASP A 68 -22.09 -9.87 6.43
CA ASP A 68 -22.68 -11.21 6.44
C ASP A 68 -21.67 -12.26 5.94
N PHE A 69 -20.95 -11.93 4.86
CA PHE A 69 -19.94 -12.82 4.30
C PHE A 69 -18.78 -13.07 5.28
N LEU A 70 -18.24 -12.02 5.91
CA LEU A 70 -17.07 -12.17 6.80
C LEU A 70 -17.40 -12.95 8.08
N ILE A 71 -18.63 -12.91 8.55
CA ILE A 71 -19.09 -13.73 9.68
C ILE A 71 -19.22 -15.20 9.26
N ASP A 72 -19.82 -15.42 8.10
CA ASP A 72 -20.12 -16.74 7.58
C ASP A 72 -18.87 -17.58 7.22
N ILE A 73 -17.78 -16.93 6.79
CA ILE A 73 -16.57 -17.62 6.36
C ILE A 73 -15.73 -18.22 7.49
N LEU A 74 -15.88 -17.77 8.73
CA LEU A 74 -15.03 -18.24 9.84
C LEU A 74 -15.17 -19.77 10.05
N GLU A 75 -16.38 -20.29 9.90
CA GLU A 75 -16.68 -21.72 10.07
C GLU A 75 -16.54 -22.54 8.77
N LYS A 76 -16.32 -21.88 7.61
CA LYS A 76 -16.27 -22.54 6.31
C LYS A 76 -14.87 -22.99 5.92
N SER A 77 -14.80 -24.11 5.21
CA SER A 77 -13.57 -24.56 4.53
C SER A 77 -13.25 -23.64 3.33
N PHE A 78 -12.02 -23.67 2.86
CA PHE A 78 -11.63 -22.91 1.66
C PHE A 78 -12.41 -23.37 0.42
N ASP A 79 -12.72 -24.67 0.30
CA ASP A 79 -13.53 -25.21 -0.80
C ASP A 79 -14.96 -24.69 -0.79
N ASP A 80 -15.50 -24.36 0.39
CA ASP A 80 -16.81 -23.71 0.49
C ASP A 80 -16.72 -22.21 0.17
N ILE A 81 -15.62 -21.55 0.55
CA ILE A 81 -15.38 -20.13 0.22
C ILE A 81 -15.24 -19.95 -1.30
N LYS A 82 -14.57 -20.86 -1.99
CA LYS A 82 -14.47 -20.82 -3.47
C LYS A 82 -15.81 -20.71 -4.20
N LYS A 83 -16.88 -21.29 -3.65
CA LYS A 83 -18.23 -21.24 -4.25
C LYS A 83 -18.86 -19.84 -4.28
N TYR A 84 -18.33 -18.90 -3.51
CA TYR A 84 -18.78 -17.49 -3.50
C TYR A 84 -18.05 -16.64 -4.53
N ILE A 85 -16.95 -17.14 -5.10
CA ILE A 85 -16.14 -16.41 -6.07
C ILE A 85 -16.84 -16.44 -7.42
N THR A 86 -17.04 -15.27 -8.01
CA THR A 86 -17.81 -15.05 -9.25
C THR A 86 -16.98 -15.11 -10.53
N ILE A 87 -15.75 -15.64 -10.46
CA ILE A 87 -14.89 -15.84 -11.62
C ILE A 87 -15.34 -17.10 -12.36
N ASP A 88 -15.58 -16.99 -13.65
CA ASP A 88 -15.95 -18.13 -14.50
C ASP A 88 -14.83 -19.18 -14.52
N ASP A 89 -15.21 -20.45 -14.36
CA ASP A 89 -14.30 -21.60 -14.32
C ASP A 89 -13.23 -21.57 -13.21
N PHE A 90 -13.45 -20.79 -12.15
CA PHE A 90 -12.52 -20.70 -11.04
C PHE A 90 -12.39 -22.02 -10.28
N ASN A 91 -11.20 -22.59 -10.27
CA ASN A 91 -10.95 -23.88 -9.59
C ASN A 91 -9.52 -23.99 -9.05
N ILE A 92 -9.10 -23.04 -8.24
CA ILE A 92 -7.76 -23.06 -7.67
C ILE A 92 -7.54 -24.29 -6.74
N ASP A 93 -6.47 -25.03 -6.96
CA ASP A 93 -6.01 -26.11 -6.09
C ASP A 93 -4.78 -25.66 -5.31
N LEU A 94 -4.96 -25.37 -4.00
CA LEU A 94 -3.86 -24.95 -3.13
C LEU A 94 -2.77 -26.04 -3.00
N LYS A 95 -3.11 -27.34 -3.16
CA LYS A 95 -2.12 -28.43 -3.11
C LYS A 95 -1.19 -28.38 -4.32
N HIS A 96 -1.61 -27.81 -5.42
CA HIS A 96 -0.79 -27.63 -6.61
C HIS A 96 0.41 -26.73 -6.32
N LEU A 97 0.25 -25.70 -5.49
CA LEU A 97 1.30 -24.75 -5.10
C LEU A 97 2.52 -25.43 -4.44
N ASN A 98 2.31 -26.58 -3.80
CA ASN A 98 3.39 -27.37 -3.18
C ASN A 98 4.17 -28.25 -4.16
N ARG A 99 3.71 -28.36 -5.41
CA ARG A 99 4.27 -29.31 -6.41
C ARG A 99 5.03 -28.62 -7.53
N VAL A 100 4.93 -27.32 -7.59
CA VAL A 100 5.53 -26.50 -8.65
C VAL A 100 6.57 -25.55 -8.05
N SER A 101 7.40 -24.94 -8.89
CA SER A 101 8.32 -23.92 -8.46
C SER A 101 7.57 -22.68 -7.95
N MET A 102 8.25 -21.84 -7.16
CA MET A 102 7.67 -20.58 -6.64
C MET A 102 7.13 -19.70 -7.78
N TYR A 103 7.87 -19.56 -8.88
CA TYR A 103 7.47 -18.74 -10.02
C TYR A 103 6.23 -19.33 -10.74
N GLU A 104 6.23 -20.63 -10.99
CA GLU A 104 5.07 -21.33 -11.60
C GLU A 104 3.83 -21.24 -10.70
N ALA A 105 4.01 -21.25 -9.36
CA ALA A 105 2.91 -21.06 -8.42
C ALA A 105 2.29 -19.66 -8.54
N LEU A 106 3.11 -18.61 -8.72
CA LEU A 106 2.61 -17.26 -8.96
C LEU A 106 1.86 -17.14 -10.28
N GLU A 107 2.41 -17.70 -11.37
CA GLU A 107 1.72 -17.72 -12.68
C GLU A 107 0.38 -18.46 -12.60
N TYR A 108 0.35 -19.60 -11.91
CA TYR A 108 -0.88 -20.37 -11.71
C TYR A 108 -1.95 -19.55 -10.94
N ILE A 109 -1.56 -18.86 -9.88
CA ILE A 109 -2.49 -18.00 -9.12
C ILE A 109 -3.02 -16.86 -10.03
N ILE A 110 -2.14 -16.20 -10.78
CA ILE A 110 -2.49 -15.10 -11.69
C ILE A 110 -3.49 -15.56 -12.77
N ASP A 111 -3.28 -16.74 -13.32
CA ASP A 111 -4.15 -17.32 -14.34
C ASP A 111 -5.53 -17.70 -13.79
N GLU A 112 -5.59 -18.39 -12.66
CA GLU A 112 -6.84 -18.78 -12.01
C GLU A 112 -7.72 -17.57 -11.65
N PHE A 113 -7.12 -16.49 -11.16
CA PHE A 113 -7.83 -15.24 -10.86
C PHE A 113 -8.03 -14.33 -12.09
N LYS A 114 -7.52 -14.73 -13.26
CA LYS A 114 -7.62 -13.96 -14.51
C LYS A 114 -7.17 -12.50 -14.41
N ILE A 115 -6.14 -12.27 -13.59
CA ILE A 115 -5.66 -10.92 -13.22
C ILE A 115 -4.91 -10.24 -14.40
N MET A 116 -4.38 -11.00 -15.35
CA MET A 116 -3.54 -10.51 -16.47
C MET A 116 -4.35 -9.95 -17.65
N LYS A 117 -5.68 -9.92 -17.60
CA LYS A 117 -6.55 -9.73 -18.80
C LYS A 117 -6.31 -8.46 -19.61
N ASP A 118 -5.72 -7.40 -19.06
CA ASP A 118 -5.60 -6.09 -19.73
C ASP A 118 -4.16 -5.53 -19.70
N GLY A 119 -3.14 -6.39 -19.61
CA GLY A 119 -1.75 -5.93 -19.59
C GLY A 119 -1.38 -5.19 -18.29
N ASN A 120 -1.82 -5.71 -17.17
CA ASN A 120 -1.61 -5.12 -15.84
C ASN A 120 -0.11 -4.95 -15.53
N ALA A 121 0.37 -3.71 -15.59
CA ALA A 121 1.77 -3.37 -15.35
C ALA A 121 2.24 -3.80 -13.95
N TYR A 122 1.38 -3.74 -12.94
CA TYR A 122 1.73 -4.18 -11.58
C TYR A 122 2.08 -5.67 -11.55
N ILE A 123 1.31 -6.48 -12.24
CA ILE A 123 1.55 -7.93 -12.31
C ILE A 123 2.84 -8.22 -13.09
N GLN A 124 3.13 -7.50 -14.18
CA GLN A 124 4.38 -7.65 -14.90
C GLN A 124 5.59 -7.34 -14.01
N PHE A 125 5.61 -6.18 -13.35
CA PHE A 125 6.69 -5.81 -12.44
C PHE A 125 6.82 -6.76 -11.25
N PHE A 126 5.70 -7.28 -10.76
CA PHE A 126 5.69 -8.28 -9.69
C PHE A 126 6.32 -9.60 -10.15
N LEU A 127 6.00 -10.06 -11.36
CA LEU A 127 6.62 -11.26 -11.94
C LEU A 127 8.10 -11.06 -12.24
N ASP A 128 8.52 -9.87 -12.72
CA ASP A 128 9.92 -9.53 -12.91
C ASP A 128 10.69 -9.57 -11.58
N PHE A 129 10.11 -9.00 -10.53
CA PHE A 129 10.67 -9.06 -9.17
C PHE A 129 10.78 -10.51 -8.66
N ALA A 130 9.75 -11.32 -8.89
CA ALA A 130 9.74 -12.73 -8.51
C ALA A 130 10.80 -13.53 -9.32
N HIS A 131 10.98 -13.21 -10.60
CA HIS A 131 11.99 -13.82 -11.44
C HIS A 131 13.41 -13.47 -10.97
N GLU A 132 13.67 -12.19 -10.65
CA GLU A 132 14.96 -11.78 -10.07
C GLU A 132 15.24 -12.49 -8.75
N TYR A 133 14.22 -12.66 -7.91
CA TYR A 133 14.32 -13.39 -6.66
C TYR A 133 14.70 -14.85 -6.88
N THR A 134 14.01 -15.54 -7.79
CA THR A 134 14.28 -16.95 -8.13
C THR A 134 15.70 -17.17 -8.64
N ASN A 135 16.22 -16.21 -9.42
CA ASN A 135 17.59 -16.26 -9.93
C ASN A 135 18.66 -16.09 -8.84
N LYS A 136 18.32 -15.40 -7.75
CA LYS A 136 19.24 -15.14 -6.62
C LYS A 136 19.14 -16.20 -5.52
N PHE A 137 17.91 -16.68 -5.29
CA PHE A 137 17.58 -17.55 -4.15
C PHE A 137 16.76 -18.75 -4.65
N GLN A 138 17.18 -19.94 -4.32
CA GLN A 138 16.43 -21.17 -4.60
C GLN A 138 15.56 -21.53 -3.37
N THR A 139 14.57 -20.71 -3.08
CA THR A 139 13.72 -20.81 -1.90
C THR A 139 12.24 -20.92 -2.28
N GLY A 140 11.37 -21.16 -1.31
CA GLY A 140 9.95 -21.38 -1.52
C GLY A 140 9.10 -20.09 -1.41
N LEU A 141 7.78 -20.30 -1.40
CA LEU A 141 6.79 -19.21 -1.33
C LEU A 141 6.87 -18.44 -0.01
N ASN A 142 7.21 -19.09 1.11
CA ASN A 142 7.29 -18.42 2.41
C ASN A 142 8.40 -17.35 2.42
N GLU A 143 9.60 -17.75 2.05
CA GLU A 143 10.77 -16.87 2.02
C GLU A 143 10.61 -15.76 0.99
N PHE A 144 9.90 -16.02 -0.11
CA PHE A 144 9.55 -14.99 -1.08
C PHE A 144 8.62 -13.93 -0.49
N VAL A 145 7.58 -14.35 0.24
CA VAL A 145 6.65 -13.40 0.89
C VAL A 145 7.38 -12.55 1.93
N GLU A 146 8.27 -13.15 2.74
CA GLU A 146 9.08 -12.42 3.71
C GLU A 146 10.00 -11.41 3.02
N TYR A 147 10.65 -11.81 1.94
CA TYR A 147 11.52 -10.92 1.15
C TYR A 147 10.74 -9.78 0.51
N PHE A 148 9.53 -10.05 -0.03
CA PHE A 148 8.66 -9.00 -0.55
C PHE A 148 8.29 -7.99 0.54
N GLU A 149 7.91 -8.45 1.74
CA GLU A 149 7.57 -7.58 2.88
C GLU A 149 8.75 -6.69 3.30
N GLU A 150 9.97 -7.22 3.29
CA GLU A 150 11.18 -6.44 3.58
C GLU A 150 11.45 -5.34 2.53
N LYS A 151 11.15 -5.61 1.26
CA LYS A 151 11.46 -4.71 0.15
C LYS A 151 10.30 -3.84 -0.30
N LYS A 152 9.07 -4.11 0.14
CA LYS A 152 7.83 -3.51 -0.40
C LYS A 152 7.82 -1.99 -0.51
N GLU A 153 8.44 -1.28 0.44
CA GLU A 153 8.49 0.20 0.40
C GLU A 153 9.33 0.75 -0.75
N LYS A 154 10.24 -0.08 -1.31
CA LYS A 154 11.15 0.29 -2.39
C LYS A 154 10.70 -0.24 -3.76
N LEU A 155 9.65 -1.07 -3.79
CA LEU A 155 9.15 -1.70 -5.01
C LEU A 155 8.19 -0.77 -5.76
N ASN A 156 8.76 0.28 -6.34
CA ASN A 156 7.99 1.24 -7.13
C ASN A 156 8.09 0.86 -8.62
N ILE A 157 6.97 0.93 -9.33
CA ILE A 157 6.96 0.76 -10.77
C ILE A 157 7.67 1.95 -11.42
N ILE A 158 8.77 1.67 -12.08
CA ILE A 158 9.48 2.66 -12.89
C ILE A 158 8.87 2.60 -14.29
N ASN A 159 8.08 3.62 -14.63
CA ASN A 159 7.50 3.68 -15.97
C ASN A 159 8.59 4.04 -17.00
N PRO A 160 8.60 3.39 -18.19
CA PRO A 160 9.57 3.70 -19.23
C PRO A 160 9.52 5.19 -19.60
N GLN A 161 10.69 5.81 -19.78
CA GLN A 161 10.79 7.19 -20.27
C GLN A 161 10.12 7.32 -21.65
N GLY A 162 9.31 8.37 -21.84
CA GLY A 162 8.70 8.69 -23.13
C GLY A 162 7.23 8.31 -23.28
N VAL A 163 6.56 7.89 -22.22
CA VAL A 163 5.11 7.73 -22.22
C VAL A 163 4.44 9.09 -22.01
N ASP A 164 3.44 9.40 -22.83
CA ASP A 164 2.58 10.58 -22.64
C ASP A 164 1.65 10.36 -21.44
N ALA A 165 2.10 10.79 -20.27
CA ALA A 165 1.43 10.54 -19.01
C ALA A 165 1.62 11.69 -18.02
N ILE A 166 0.68 11.84 -17.09
CA ILE A 166 0.78 12.84 -16.01
C ILE A 166 1.74 12.32 -14.93
N GLU A 167 2.79 13.08 -14.65
CA GLU A 167 3.71 12.76 -13.58
C GLU A 167 3.21 13.30 -12.24
N ILE A 168 2.98 12.42 -11.27
CA ILE A 168 2.65 12.77 -9.88
C ILE A 168 3.92 12.70 -9.05
N ILE A 169 4.38 13.85 -8.58
CA ILE A 169 5.65 14.00 -7.89
C ILE A 169 5.51 14.87 -6.65
N THR A 170 6.28 14.61 -5.61
CA THR A 170 6.32 15.48 -4.42
C THR A 170 7.15 16.74 -4.68
N ILE A 171 6.84 17.81 -3.95
CA ILE A 171 7.57 19.09 -4.02
C ILE A 171 9.07 18.89 -3.82
N HIS A 172 9.48 17.99 -2.90
CA HIS A 172 10.91 17.74 -2.66
C HIS A 172 11.60 17.06 -3.84
N LYS A 173 10.93 16.14 -4.53
CA LYS A 173 11.49 15.45 -5.70
C LYS A 173 11.44 16.31 -6.95
N SER A 174 10.51 17.27 -7.04
CA SER A 174 10.43 18.20 -8.18
C SER A 174 11.52 19.28 -8.16
N LYS A 175 12.27 19.41 -7.06
CA LYS A 175 13.31 20.42 -6.95
C LYS A 175 14.41 20.21 -8.00
N GLY A 176 14.59 21.21 -8.87
CA GLY A 176 15.57 21.17 -9.97
C GLY A 176 15.06 20.54 -11.27
N LEU A 177 13.77 20.15 -11.32
CA LEU A 177 13.10 19.68 -12.53
C LEU A 177 12.27 20.81 -13.14
N GLU A 178 12.11 20.78 -14.47
CA GLU A 178 11.31 21.73 -15.25
C GLU A 178 10.21 20.96 -15.97
N PHE A 179 8.98 21.49 -15.90
CA PHE A 179 7.81 20.91 -16.56
C PHE A 179 7.06 21.96 -17.34
N PRO A 180 6.55 21.65 -18.55
CA PRO A 180 5.78 22.59 -19.37
C PRO A 180 4.46 23.01 -18.71
N VAL A 181 3.86 22.14 -17.91
CA VAL A 181 2.64 22.39 -17.12
C VAL A 181 2.81 21.81 -15.73
N VAL A 182 2.52 22.62 -14.72
CA VAL A 182 2.54 22.18 -13.31
C VAL A 182 1.17 22.44 -12.70
N ILE A 183 0.57 21.38 -12.13
CA ILE A 183 -0.68 21.47 -11.36
C ILE A 183 -0.33 21.19 -9.91
N TYR A 184 -0.64 22.14 -9.02
CA TYR A 184 -0.49 21.97 -7.58
C TYR A 184 -1.88 21.89 -6.92
N PRO A 185 -2.44 20.69 -6.78
CA PRO A 185 -3.73 20.49 -6.13
C PRO A 185 -3.61 20.73 -4.62
N TYR A 186 -4.70 21.10 -3.98
CA TYR A 186 -4.77 21.37 -2.53
C TYR A 186 -3.82 22.50 -2.06
N ALA A 187 -3.71 23.56 -2.87
CA ALA A 187 -2.84 24.71 -2.60
C ALA A 187 -3.41 25.69 -1.54
N ASP A 188 -4.35 25.27 -0.72
CA ASP A 188 -5.00 26.03 0.35
C ASP A 188 -4.19 26.01 1.68
N ILE A 189 -2.87 25.90 1.56
CA ILE A 189 -1.98 25.92 2.72
C ILE A 189 -1.92 27.34 3.28
N ASN A 190 -2.18 27.48 4.59
CA ASN A 190 -1.91 28.73 5.29
C ASN A 190 -0.41 28.95 5.39
N ILE A 191 0.15 29.75 4.47
CA ILE A 191 1.59 30.08 4.43
C ILE A 191 2.06 30.88 5.63
N TYR A 192 1.15 31.53 6.35
CA TYR A 192 1.45 32.33 7.54
C TYR A 192 1.29 31.55 8.84
N GLY A 193 0.78 30.31 8.79
CA GLY A 193 0.64 29.42 9.94
C GLY A 193 1.85 28.50 10.10
N ASP A 194 2.57 28.62 11.18
CA ASP A 194 3.54 27.60 11.54
C ASP A 194 2.77 26.34 11.96
N LEU A 195 2.91 25.24 11.20
CA LEU A 195 2.23 23.97 11.46
C LEU A 195 2.63 23.35 12.82
N ASN A 196 3.80 23.71 13.33
CA ASN A 196 4.30 23.30 14.63
C ASN A 196 5.02 24.48 15.31
N PRO A 197 4.29 25.51 15.75
CA PRO A 197 4.89 26.65 16.40
C PRO A 197 5.66 26.20 17.66
N LYS A 198 6.85 26.75 17.84
CA LYS A 198 7.71 26.45 18.99
C LYS A 198 7.95 27.70 19.79
N THR A 199 8.01 27.59 21.12
CA THR A 199 8.32 28.69 22.01
C THR A 199 9.34 28.28 23.06
N TRP A 200 10.11 29.29 23.53
CA TRP A 200 11.07 29.09 24.62
C TRP A 200 10.38 29.33 25.96
N ILE A 201 10.45 28.36 26.85
CA ILE A 201 10.00 28.51 28.23
C ILE A 201 11.20 28.52 29.19
N ASN A 202 11.05 29.26 30.30
CA ASN A 202 12.01 29.21 31.40
C ASN A 202 11.75 27.94 32.22
N ILE A 203 12.81 27.25 32.59
CA ILE A 203 12.77 26.02 33.38
C ILE A 203 13.66 26.11 34.64
N ASP A 204 13.93 27.32 35.09
CA ASP A 204 14.83 27.60 36.24
C ASP A 204 14.41 26.83 37.50
N ASP A 205 13.12 26.57 37.69
CA ASP A 205 12.57 25.92 38.89
C ASP A 205 12.45 24.37 38.77
N ILE A 206 12.78 23.79 37.60
CA ILE A 206 12.48 22.37 37.33
C ILE A 206 13.74 21.50 37.25
N SER A 207 14.92 22.08 37.18
CA SER A 207 16.08 21.28 36.76
C SER A 207 17.36 21.48 37.54
N ASP A 208 17.87 20.39 38.08
CA ASP A 208 19.30 20.18 38.41
C ASP A 208 20.19 20.07 37.14
N VAL A 209 19.66 20.34 35.92
CA VAL A 209 20.30 20.01 34.64
C VAL A 209 21.12 21.15 34.02
N GLY A 210 21.21 22.30 34.66
CA GLY A 210 22.06 23.41 34.19
C GLY A 210 21.54 24.22 33.01
N PHE A 211 20.37 23.87 32.42
CA PHE A 211 19.72 24.63 31.36
C PHE A 211 18.62 25.52 31.93
N LYS A 212 18.62 26.81 31.55
CA LYS A 212 17.64 27.80 32.01
C LYS A 212 16.41 27.92 31.12
N LYS A 213 16.46 27.41 29.90
CA LYS A 213 15.38 27.49 28.90
C LYS A 213 15.25 26.20 28.13
N SER A 214 14.02 25.86 27.77
CA SER A 214 13.71 24.75 26.87
C SER A 214 12.81 25.19 25.71
N LEU A 215 13.04 24.63 24.53
CA LEU A 215 12.21 24.83 23.34
C LEU A 215 11.10 23.78 23.32
N ILE A 216 9.86 24.21 23.41
CA ILE A 216 8.70 23.31 23.38
C ILE A 216 7.80 23.60 22.20
N ASN A 217 7.03 22.57 21.76
CA ASN A 217 5.99 22.76 20.76
C ASN A 217 4.76 23.43 21.39
N VAL A 218 4.18 24.40 20.69
CA VAL A 218 2.90 25.01 21.09
C VAL A 218 1.76 24.10 20.62
N ASN A 219 1.10 23.46 21.55
CA ASN A 219 -0.05 22.58 21.29
C ASN A 219 -1.19 22.86 22.29
N LYS A 220 -2.35 22.19 22.10
CA LYS A 220 -3.51 22.38 22.99
C LYS A 220 -3.27 22.02 24.46
N ASP A 221 -2.22 21.24 24.77
CA ASP A 221 -1.88 20.93 26.15
C ASP A 221 -1.16 22.10 26.80
N LEU A 222 -0.42 22.92 26.05
CA LEU A 222 0.16 24.16 26.53
C LEU A 222 -0.91 25.16 26.97
N GLU A 223 -2.08 25.22 26.32
CA GLU A 223 -3.22 26.06 26.71
C GLU A 223 -3.70 25.75 28.16
N LYS A 224 -3.62 24.48 28.55
CA LYS A 224 -4.01 24.04 29.91
C LYS A 224 -3.00 24.46 30.99
N ILE A 225 -1.74 24.64 30.57
CA ILE A 225 -0.63 24.98 31.49
C ILE A 225 -0.44 26.49 31.57
N ASP A 226 -0.42 27.17 30.41
CA ASP A 226 -0.21 28.60 30.29
C ASP A 226 -1.00 29.21 29.14
N LYS A 227 -2.19 29.74 29.45
CA LYS A 227 -3.09 30.38 28.47
C LYS A 227 -2.52 31.66 27.87
N GLU A 228 -1.73 32.39 28.61
CA GLU A 228 -1.16 33.67 28.15
C GLU A 228 -0.06 33.41 27.10
N LEU A 229 0.74 32.39 27.32
CA LEU A 229 1.76 31.96 26.38
C LEU A 229 1.13 31.39 25.12
N PHE A 230 0.09 30.56 25.27
CA PHE A 230 -0.62 29.94 24.12
C PHE A 230 -1.31 31.00 23.24
N SER A 231 -1.86 32.07 23.82
CA SER A 231 -2.57 33.13 23.09
C SER A 231 -1.69 33.97 22.15
N LYS A 232 -0.37 33.84 22.24
CA LYS A 232 0.60 34.55 21.39
C LYS A 232 0.89 33.84 20.05
N TYR A 233 0.40 32.60 19.88
CA TYR A 233 0.64 31.70 18.74
C TYR A 233 -0.64 31.14 18.19
#